data_76c05958728e465ad9fc5b7ee261307a
#
_entry.id   76c05958728e465ad9fc5b7ee261307a
#
_cell.length_a   1.000
_cell.length_b   1.000
_cell.length_c   1.000
_cell.angle_alpha   90.00
_cell.angle_beta   90.00
_cell.angle_gamma   90.00
#
_symmetry.space_group_name_H-M   'P 1'
#
loop_
_entity.id
_entity.type
_entity.pdbx_description
1 polymer ?
#
loop_
_entity_poly.entity_id
_entity_poly.type
_entity_poly.pdbx_seq_one_letter_code
_entity_poly.pdbx_strand_id
1 'polypeptide(L)'
;MRLIAAAAIIVTSMLAVTGVGAACSKKTKPVAVFMGIAPEQTGHFAYWAIADLNEDEDLWDIYARFKDSSDAQQLGELVQVLAIVEDSARIFGSDNDATLQAPVTVLRADFDTKYVEGQLETLGYSRSEHRDVGIWIAGDGQPYRPVALLSGTILIGNATELKACIDAAKDKAESLYDDPYIRVLADRLPKGMVVEVYRATPSSTQPYTDLVAYGKSYSKVKKDLLKVTAVYVFGDGPAAGAALDPIKENLSVAFQDVKIDRDDNLVVATARISISNFAQSLEF
;
A
#
# COMPACT_ATOMS: atom_id res chain seq x y z
N MET A 1 -33.87 29.43 57.64
CA MET A 1 -33.05 28.27 58.04
C MET A 1 -33.87 26.99 57.88
N ARG A 2 -33.64 26.21 56.86
CA ARG A 2 -33.98 24.78 56.76
C ARG A 2 -33.10 24.17 55.70
N LEU A 3 -32.17 23.31 56.13
CA LEU A 3 -31.37 22.42 55.27
C LEU A 3 -32.30 21.36 54.67
N ILE A 4 -32.18 21.07 53.37
CA ILE A 4 -32.69 19.87 52.73
C ILE A 4 -31.47 19.12 52.19
N ALA A 5 -31.22 17.96 52.80
CA ALA A 5 -30.22 17.00 52.37
C ALA A 5 -30.75 16.24 51.14
N ALA A 6 -30.03 16.22 50.03
CA ALA A 6 -30.32 15.37 48.91
C ALA A 6 -29.47 14.08 49.00
N ALA A 7 -30.16 12.97 49.16
CA ALA A 7 -29.56 11.63 49.16
C ALA A 7 -29.23 11.22 47.74
N ALA A 8 -27.94 10.94 47.46
CA ALA A 8 -27.45 10.35 46.20
C ALA A 8 -27.66 8.80 46.29
N ILE A 9 -28.49 8.26 45.40
CA ILE A 9 -28.62 6.80 45.23
C ILE A 9 -27.54 6.40 44.19
N ILE A 10 -26.52 5.69 44.67
CA ILE A 10 -25.54 5.04 43.82
C ILE A 10 -26.11 3.68 43.41
N VAL A 11 -26.47 3.55 42.14
CA VAL A 11 -26.83 2.26 41.56
C VAL A 11 -25.53 1.64 40.98
N THR A 12 -25.01 0.67 41.71
CA THR A 12 -23.88 -0.14 41.29
C THR A 12 -24.38 -1.26 40.37
N SER A 13 -24.32 -1.07 39.07
CA SER A 13 -24.52 -2.15 38.09
C SER A 13 -23.22 -2.92 37.91
N MET A 14 -23.12 -4.10 38.52
CA MET A 14 -22.10 -5.11 38.18
C MET A 14 -22.36 -5.63 36.76
N LEU A 15 -21.60 -5.18 35.80
CA LEU A 15 -21.46 -5.84 34.52
C LEU A 15 -20.40 -6.95 34.68
N ALA A 16 -20.88 -8.19 34.63
CA ALA A 16 -20.03 -9.37 34.51
C ALA A 16 -19.34 -9.31 33.14
N VAL A 17 -18.06 -8.93 33.13
CA VAL A 17 -17.20 -9.05 31.97
C VAL A 17 -16.81 -10.53 31.85
N THR A 18 -17.55 -11.27 31.01
CA THR A 18 -17.09 -12.58 30.53
C THR A 18 -15.85 -12.34 29.69
N GLY A 19 -14.70 -12.81 30.20
CA GLY A 19 -13.42 -12.72 29.51
C GLY A 19 -13.45 -13.44 28.17
N VAL A 20 -13.62 -12.69 27.11
CA VAL A 20 -13.20 -13.10 25.77
C VAL A 20 -11.69 -12.90 25.75
N GLY A 21 -10.96 -14.01 25.65
CA GLY A 21 -9.51 -14.01 25.57
C GLY A 21 -9.06 -13.04 24.49
N ALA A 22 -8.31 -12.02 24.91
CA ALA A 22 -7.57 -11.17 24.01
C ALA A 22 -6.51 -12.05 23.32
N ALA A 23 -6.86 -12.66 22.20
CA ALA A 23 -5.87 -13.10 21.22
C ALA A 23 -5.06 -11.83 20.91
N CYS A 24 -3.76 -11.84 21.21
CA CYS A 24 -2.83 -10.83 20.74
C CYS A 24 -2.91 -10.81 19.23
N SER A 25 -3.76 -9.96 18.65
CA SER A 25 -3.75 -9.67 17.23
C SER A 25 -2.40 -9.00 16.98
N LYS A 26 -1.45 -9.74 16.36
CA LYS A 26 -0.27 -9.11 15.74
C LYS A 26 -0.84 -7.98 14.88
N LYS A 27 -0.51 -6.72 15.23
CA LYS A 27 -0.94 -5.59 14.41
C LYS A 27 -0.47 -5.86 12.99
N THR A 28 -1.41 -6.10 12.09
CA THR A 28 -1.13 -6.32 10.67
C THR A 28 -0.39 -5.09 10.15
N LYS A 29 0.74 -5.29 9.44
CA LYS A 29 1.48 -4.17 8.86
C LYS A 29 0.55 -3.44 7.87
N PRO A 30 0.55 -2.10 7.82
CA PRO A 30 -0.30 -1.36 6.87
C PRO A 30 -0.16 -1.88 5.44
N VAL A 31 1.06 -2.15 4.97
CA VAL A 31 1.34 -2.68 3.63
C VAL A 31 0.59 -3.99 3.35
N ALA A 32 0.44 -4.88 4.32
CA ALA A 32 -0.29 -6.14 4.16
C ALA A 32 -1.79 -5.92 3.96
N VAL A 33 -2.37 -4.88 4.57
CA VAL A 33 -3.77 -4.50 4.34
C VAL A 33 -4.00 -4.09 2.90
N PHE A 34 -3.09 -3.27 2.34
CA PHE A 34 -3.18 -2.85 0.95
C PHE A 34 -2.93 -4.00 -0.05
N MET A 35 -2.02 -4.94 0.28
CA MET A 35 -1.82 -6.16 -0.52
C MET A 35 -3.05 -7.06 -0.52
N GLY A 36 -3.86 -7.05 0.55
CA GLY A 36 -5.15 -7.75 0.62
C GLY A 36 -6.24 -7.13 -0.28
N ILE A 37 -6.05 -5.88 -0.74
CA ILE A 37 -6.93 -5.21 -1.71
C ILE A 37 -6.41 -5.44 -3.14
N ALA A 38 -5.10 -5.64 -3.32
CA ALA A 38 -4.50 -5.89 -4.61
C ALA A 38 -4.87 -7.30 -5.11
N PRO A 39 -5.38 -7.46 -6.35
CA PRO A 39 -5.67 -8.78 -6.93
C PRO A 39 -4.41 -9.65 -7.02
N GLU A 40 -4.58 -10.98 -6.99
CA GLU A 40 -3.47 -11.94 -7.07
C GLU A 40 -2.55 -11.70 -8.27
N GLN A 41 -3.11 -11.36 -9.43
CA GLN A 41 -2.36 -11.12 -10.68
C GLN A 41 -1.56 -9.80 -10.71
N THR A 42 -1.48 -9.08 -9.60
CA THR A 42 -0.67 -7.86 -9.48
C THR A 42 0.80 -8.16 -9.76
N GLY A 43 1.37 -7.48 -10.75
CA GLY A 43 2.78 -7.63 -11.14
C GLY A 43 3.71 -6.74 -10.32
N HIS A 44 3.28 -5.51 -10.04
CA HIS A 44 4.00 -4.53 -9.22
C HIS A 44 3.04 -3.84 -8.26
N PHE A 45 3.47 -3.71 -7.02
CA PHE A 45 2.77 -3.03 -5.95
C PHE A 45 3.71 -2.04 -5.27
N ALA A 46 3.26 -0.81 -5.07
CA ALA A 46 4.02 0.22 -4.38
C ALA A 46 3.15 0.88 -3.30
N TYR A 47 3.68 1.02 -2.09
CA TYR A 47 3.02 1.60 -0.92
C TYR A 47 3.82 2.80 -0.40
N TRP A 48 3.11 3.84 0.03
CA TRP A 48 3.66 5.05 0.64
C TRP A 48 2.91 5.39 1.93
N ALA A 49 3.65 5.59 3.02
CA ALA A 49 3.14 6.15 4.27
C ALA A 49 3.04 7.67 4.14
N ILE A 50 1.95 8.16 3.59
CA ILE A 50 1.78 9.58 3.19
C ILE A 50 1.88 10.52 4.40
N ALA A 51 1.30 10.15 5.54
CA ALA A 51 1.41 10.93 6.76
C ALA A 51 2.87 11.09 7.20
N ASP A 52 3.64 9.98 7.23
CA ASP A 52 5.06 10.00 7.60
C ASP A 52 5.89 10.89 6.64
N LEU A 53 5.54 10.88 5.33
CA LEU A 53 6.21 11.72 4.31
C LEU A 53 5.87 13.21 4.47
N ASN A 54 4.63 13.53 4.84
CA ASN A 54 4.16 14.91 4.99
C ASN A 54 4.68 15.57 6.28
N GLU A 55 4.89 14.79 7.34
CA GLU A 55 5.35 15.30 8.64
C GLU A 55 6.87 15.57 8.69
N ASP A 56 7.65 15.05 7.75
CA ASP A 56 9.10 15.14 7.73
C ASP A 56 9.60 16.08 6.63
N GLU A 57 10.15 17.23 7.01
CA GLU A 57 10.65 18.25 6.08
C GLU A 57 11.71 17.72 5.10
N ASP A 58 12.54 16.77 5.51
CA ASP A 58 13.55 16.17 4.62
C ASP A 58 12.93 15.26 3.54
N LEU A 59 11.68 14.81 3.73
CA LEU A 59 10.93 13.95 2.81
C LEU A 59 9.93 14.72 1.94
N TRP A 60 9.87 16.04 2.10
CA TRP A 60 8.93 16.90 1.40
C TRP A 60 8.94 16.72 -0.13
N ASP A 61 10.11 16.57 -0.73
CA ASP A 61 10.22 16.39 -2.19
C ASP A 61 9.53 15.10 -2.67
N ILE A 62 9.55 14.04 -1.84
CA ILE A 62 8.84 12.77 -2.11
C ILE A 62 7.34 12.99 -1.98
N TYR A 63 6.90 13.65 -0.91
CA TYR A 63 5.49 13.99 -0.68
C TYR A 63 4.93 14.91 -1.78
N ALA A 64 5.69 15.92 -2.21
CA ALA A 64 5.29 16.82 -3.27
C ALA A 64 5.01 16.08 -4.59
N ARG A 65 5.86 15.11 -4.95
CA ARG A 65 5.64 14.27 -6.14
C ARG A 65 4.35 13.44 -6.05
N PHE A 66 4.03 12.88 -4.88
CA PHE A 66 2.74 12.22 -4.66
C PHE A 66 1.59 13.21 -4.86
N LYS A 67 1.65 14.39 -4.24
CA LYS A 67 0.62 15.42 -4.33
C LYS A 67 0.38 15.90 -5.76
N ASP A 68 1.43 15.92 -6.58
CA ASP A 68 1.36 16.33 -7.98
C ASP A 68 0.89 15.22 -8.91
N SER A 69 0.67 14.00 -8.41
CA SER A 69 0.11 12.91 -9.21
C SER A 69 -1.33 13.22 -9.64
N SER A 70 -1.72 12.73 -10.83
CA SER A 70 -3.07 12.96 -11.38
C SER A 70 -4.19 12.46 -10.46
N ASP A 71 -3.98 11.34 -9.78
CA ASP A 71 -4.99 10.76 -8.89
C ASP A 71 -5.11 11.56 -7.59
N ALA A 72 -4.00 12.10 -7.05
CA ALA A 72 -4.02 12.98 -5.90
C ALA A 72 -4.71 14.33 -6.24
N GLN A 73 -4.44 14.87 -7.43
CA GLN A 73 -5.12 16.07 -7.91
C GLN A 73 -6.62 15.84 -8.10
N GLN A 74 -7.01 14.73 -8.74
CA GLN A 74 -8.41 14.34 -8.86
C GLN A 74 -9.12 14.31 -7.50
N LEU A 75 -8.50 13.67 -6.48
CA LEU A 75 -9.06 13.64 -5.13
C LEU A 75 -9.17 15.03 -4.49
N GLY A 76 -8.15 15.87 -4.63
CA GLY A 76 -8.17 17.22 -4.10
C GLY A 76 -9.31 18.07 -4.67
N GLU A 77 -9.58 17.92 -5.95
CA GLU A 77 -10.69 18.61 -6.64
C GLU A 77 -12.07 18.03 -6.25
N LEU A 78 -12.16 16.67 -6.19
CA LEU A 78 -13.44 16.00 -5.96
C LEU A 78 -13.93 16.09 -4.51
N VAL A 79 -13.04 15.89 -3.54
CA VAL A 79 -13.49 15.62 -2.16
C VAL A 79 -12.67 16.32 -1.09
N GLN A 80 -11.69 17.10 -1.43
CA GLN A 80 -10.81 17.82 -0.50
C GLN A 80 -10.16 16.92 0.57
N VAL A 81 -9.99 15.63 0.28
CA VAL A 81 -9.56 14.59 1.24
C VAL A 81 -8.04 14.49 1.36
N LEU A 82 -7.26 15.14 0.48
CA LEU A 82 -5.79 15.03 0.47
C LEU A 82 -5.14 15.34 1.82
N ALA A 83 -5.72 16.26 2.59
CA ALA A 83 -5.16 16.65 3.89
C ALA A 83 -5.24 15.55 4.96
N ILE A 84 -6.06 14.51 4.74
CA ILE A 84 -6.31 13.42 5.69
C ILE A 84 -5.89 12.06 5.16
N VAL A 85 -5.18 11.98 4.03
CA VAL A 85 -4.62 10.73 3.51
C VAL A 85 -3.51 10.27 4.44
N GLU A 86 -3.68 9.10 5.03
CA GLU A 86 -2.67 8.47 5.90
C GLU A 86 -1.66 7.67 5.09
N ASP A 87 -2.16 6.85 4.18
CA ASP A 87 -1.37 5.94 3.35
C ASP A 87 -1.91 5.88 1.93
N SER A 88 -1.03 5.57 0.99
CA SER A 88 -1.39 5.30 -0.40
C SER A 88 -0.72 4.03 -0.91
N ALA A 89 -1.33 3.38 -1.89
CA ALA A 89 -0.67 2.34 -2.67
C ALA A 89 -1.06 2.45 -4.14
N ARG A 90 -0.17 1.99 -5.03
CA ARG A 90 -0.44 1.80 -6.46
C ARG A 90 -0.28 0.33 -6.82
N ILE A 91 -1.23 -0.17 -7.57
CA ILE A 91 -1.36 -1.55 -8.00
C ILE A 91 -1.24 -1.55 -9.52
N PHE A 92 -0.27 -2.28 -10.05
CA PHE A 92 -0.02 -2.41 -11.49
C PHE A 92 -0.19 -3.88 -11.88
N GLY A 93 -0.80 -4.13 -13.03
CA GLY A 93 -0.87 -5.46 -13.62
C GLY A 93 0.50 -6.01 -14.02
N SER A 94 0.54 -7.29 -14.30
CA SER A 94 1.68 -7.89 -15.00
C SER A 94 1.55 -7.60 -16.48
N ASP A 95 2.67 -7.50 -17.19
CA ASP A 95 2.73 -7.25 -18.65
C ASP A 95 1.91 -8.25 -19.50
N ASN A 96 1.53 -9.39 -18.90
CA ASN A 96 0.80 -10.46 -19.56
C ASN A 96 -0.68 -10.55 -19.16
N ASP A 97 -1.18 -9.64 -18.29
CA ASP A 97 -2.56 -9.71 -17.80
C ASP A 97 -3.40 -8.54 -18.32
N ALA A 98 -4.43 -8.87 -19.09
CA ALA A 98 -5.37 -7.89 -19.65
C ALA A 98 -6.32 -7.27 -18.58
N THR A 99 -6.37 -7.82 -17.37
CA THR A 99 -7.29 -7.37 -16.30
C THR A 99 -6.82 -6.12 -15.56
N LEU A 100 -5.53 -5.83 -15.54
CA LEU A 100 -4.96 -4.64 -14.90
C LEU A 100 -4.15 -3.82 -15.93
N GLN A 101 -4.83 -3.27 -16.92
CA GLN A 101 -4.20 -2.48 -17.99
C GLN A 101 -3.74 -1.10 -17.54
N ALA A 102 -4.34 -0.55 -16.49
CA ALA A 102 -3.99 0.73 -15.91
C ALA A 102 -3.80 0.60 -14.39
N PRO A 103 -2.92 1.40 -13.77
CA PRO A 103 -2.71 1.32 -12.34
C PRO A 103 -3.98 1.69 -11.57
N VAL A 104 -4.22 1.00 -10.44
CA VAL A 104 -5.20 1.41 -9.44
C VAL A 104 -4.48 2.10 -8.30
N THR A 105 -4.93 3.29 -7.94
CA THR A 105 -4.47 4.00 -6.74
C THR A 105 -5.43 3.69 -5.60
N VAL A 106 -4.87 3.28 -4.49
CA VAL A 106 -5.59 2.98 -3.24
C VAL A 106 -5.15 4.00 -2.20
N LEU A 107 -6.11 4.66 -1.56
CA LEU A 107 -5.86 5.70 -0.56
C LEU A 107 -6.60 5.36 0.71
N ARG A 108 -5.89 5.32 1.82
CA ARG A 108 -6.49 5.21 3.15
C ARG A 108 -6.59 6.60 3.77
N ALA A 109 -7.79 6.95 4.23
CA ALA A 109 -8.07 8.21 4.88
C ALA A 109 -9.24 8.06 5.85
N ASP A 110 -9.32 8.94 6.83
CA ASP A 110 -10.51 9.06 7.67
C ASP A 110 -11.49 10.04 7.02
N PHE A 111 -12.59 9.53 6.46
CA PHE A 111 -13.59 10.34 5.76
C PHE A 111 -15.02 9.83 6.01
N ASP A 112 -15.99 10.74 5.94
CA ASP A 112 -17.40 10.38 5.91
C ASP A 112 -17.80 9.92 4.50
N THR A 113 -18.10 8.64 4.34
CA THR A 113 -18.47 8.04 3.05
C THR A 113 -19.69 8.74 2.43
N LYS A 114 -20.69 9.11 3.22
CA LYS A 114 -21.90 9.78 2.71
C LYS A 114 -21.59 11.18 2.19
N TYR A 115 -20.68 11.89 2.86
CA TYR A 115 -20.22 13.19 2.39
C TYR A 115 -19.51 13.06 1.03
N VAL A 116 -18.59 12.11 0.91
CA VAL A 116 -17.87 11.86 -0.35
C VAL A 116 -18.81 11.45 -1.47
N GLU A 117 -19.78 10.56 -1.21
CA GLU A 117 -20.82 10.17 -2.16
C GLU A 117 -21.62 11.38 -2.65
N GLY A 118 -22.06 12.26 -1.74
CA GLY A 118 -22.79 13.47 -2.10
C GLY A 118 -21.97 14.45 -2.94
N GLN A 119 -20.64 14.54 -2.72
CA GLN A 119 -19.75 15.33 -3.57
C GLN A 119 -19.62 14.75 -4.97
N LEU A 120 -19.47 13.43 -5.10
CA LEU A 120 -19.40 12.73 -6.39
C LEU A 120 -20.71 12.92 -7.19
N GLU A 121 -21.87 12.83 -6.54
CA GLU A 121 -23.17 13.14 -7.17
C GLU A 121 -23.23 14.58 -7.69
N THR A 122 -22.82 15.55 -6.86
CA THR A 122 -22.79 16.97 -7.21
C THR A 122 -21.89 17.24 -8.40
N LEU A 123 -20.80 16.50 -8.54
CA LEU A 123 -19.85 16.59 -9.65
C LEU A 123 -20.30 15.81 -10.90
N GLY A 124 -21.50 15.22 -10.87
CA GLY A 124 -22.10 14.55 -12.03
C GLY A 124 -21.60 13.14 -12.26
N TYR A 125 -21.03 12.49 -11.24
CA TYR A 125 -20.71 11.06 -11.33
C TYR A 125 -21.99 10.24 -11.29
N SER A 126 -22.04 9.17 -12.08
CA SER A 126 -23.08 8.14 -12.01
C SER A 126 -22.62 6.97 -11.15
N ARG A 127 -23.51 6.47 -10.29
CA ARG A 127 -23.24 5.33 -9.40
C ARG A 127 -23.64 4.02 -10.09
N SER A 128 -22.72 3.07 -10.12
CA SER A 128 -22.98 1.65 -10.33
C SER A 128 -22.59 0.88 -9.06
N GLU A 129 -22.87 -0.42 -9.00
CA GLU A 129 -22.60 -1.23 -7.80
C GLU A 129 -21.93 -2.55 -8.16
N HIS A 130 -20.96 -2.98 -7.34
CA HIS A 130 -20.33 -4.28 -7.40
C HIS A 130 -20.06 -4.78 -5.98
N ARG A 131 -20.59 -5.96 -5.61
CA ARG A 131 -20.44 -6.56 -4.27
C ARG A 131 -20.82 -5.60 -3.12
N ASP A 132 -21.95 -4.91 -3.25
CA ASP A 132 -22.43 -3.89 -2.29
C ASP A 132 -21.45 -2.71 -2.10
N VAL A 133 -20.56 -2.46 -3.07
CA VAL A 133 -19.65 -1.33 -3.12
C VAL A 133 -20.04 -0.41 -4.27
N GLY A 134 -20.23 0.87 -3.98
CA GLY A 134 -20.51 1.88 -5.00
C GLY A 134 -19.27 2.14 -5.85
N ILE A 135 -19.43 2.07 -7.17
CA ILE A 135 -18.45 2.51 -8.17
C ILE A 135 -19.00 3.75 -8.85
N TRP A 136 -18.30 4.83 -8.76
CA TRP A 136 -18.68 6.15 -9.27
C TRP A 136 -17.92 6.42 -10.57
N ILE A 137 -18.66 6.66 -11.66
CA ILE A 137 -18.12 6.82 -13.02
C ILE A 137 -18.38 8.26 -13.43
N ALA A 138 -17.33 8.97 -13.79
CA ALA A 138 -17.44 10.34 -14.32
C ALA A 138 -18.24 10.37 -15.63
N GLY A 139 -18.97 11.46 -15.85
CA GLY A 139 -19.70 11.68 -17.08
C GLY A 139 -18.77 11.82 -18.30
N ASP A 140 -19.34 11.63 -19.50
CA ASP A 140 -18.59 11.72 -20.75
C ASP A 140 -17.87 13.08 -20.88
N GLY A 141 -16.59 13.02 -21.27
CA GLY A 141 -15.75 14.21 -21.49
C GLY A 141 -15.08 14.77 -20.25
N GLN A 142 -15.28 14.17 -19.08
CA GLN A 142 -14.52 14.52 -17.88
C GLN A 142 -13.19 13.75 -17.85
N PRO A 143 -12.08 14.41 -17.42
CA PRO A 143 -10.76 13.77 -17.36
C PRO A 143 -10.59 12.80 -16.19
N TYR A 144 -11.62 12.63 -15.38
CA TYR A 144 -11.54 11.89 -14.11
C TYR A 144 -11.77 10.39 -14.29
N ARG A 145 -11.01 9.61 -13.53
CA ARG A 145 -11.13 8.17 -13.50
C ARG A 145 -12.27 7.72 -12.56
N PRO A 146 -12.86 6.54 -12.78
CA PRO A 146 -13.79 5.94 -11.82
C PRO A 146 -13.24 5.83 -10.41
N VAL A 147 -14.13 5.97 -9.42
CA VAL A 147 -13.81 5.94 -7.99
C VAL A 147 -14.67 4.87 -7.32
N ALA A 148 -14.09 4.07 -6.42
CA ALA A 148 -14.86 3.20 -5.54
C ALA A 148 -14.55 3.51 -4.07
N LEU A 149 -15.58 3.40 -3.21
CA LEU A 149 -15.47 3.72 -1.79
C LEU A 149 -15.65 2.44 -0.98
N LEU A 150 -14.57 2.01 -0.33
CA LEU A 150 -14.57 1.00 0.72
C LEU A 150 -14.53 1.69 2.09
N SER A 151 -14.77 0.96 3.18
CA SER A 151 -14.66 1.53 4.53
C SER A 151 -13.24 2.08 4.78
N GLY A 152 -13.11 3.40 4.93
CA GLY A 152 -11.83 4.08 5.17
C GLY A 152 -10.83 4.02 4.00
N THR A 153 -11.28 3.63 2.79
CA THR A 153 -10.40 3.48 1.63
C THR A 153 -11.07 3.97 0.35
N ILE A 154 -10.35 4.77 -0.42
CA ILE A 154 -10.76 5.24 -1.75
C ILE A 154 -9.91 4.53 -2.80
N LEU A 155 -10.55 3.96 -3.81
CA LEU A 155 -9.90 3.35 -4.97
C LEU A 155 -10.13 4.25 -6.19
N ILE A 156 -9.07 4.51 -6.97
CA ILE A 156 -9.15 5.25 -8.24
C ILE A 156 -8.54 4.38 -9.33
N GLY A 157 -9.33 4.07 -10.35
CA GLY A 157 -8.91 3.18 -11.44
C GLY A 157 -9.97 3.04 -12.49
N ASN A 158 -9.76 2.20 -13.51
CA ASN A 158 -10.84 1.89 -14.42
C ASN A 158 -11.84 0.92 -13.77
N ALA A 159 -13.06 0.87 -14.27
CA ALA A 159 -14.13 0.10 -13.64
C ALA A 159 -13.82 -1.42 -13.53
N THR A 160 -13.09 -1.99 -14.47
CA THR A 160 -12.70 -3.41 -14.45
C THR A 160 -11.71 -3.68 -13.34
N GLU A 161 -10.66 -2.87 -13.23
CA GLU A 161 -9.62 -3.00 -12.21
C GLU A 161 -10.18 -2.72 -10.81
N LEU A 162 -11.10 -1.74 -10.67
CA LEU A 162 -11.78 -1.48 -9.41
C LEU A 162 -12.60 -2.69 -8.94
N LYS A 163 -13.30 -3.37 -9.86
CA LYS A 163 -14.04 -4.60 -9.52
C LYS A 163 -13.11 -5.71 -9.04
N ALA A 164 -11.96 -5.91 -9.69
CA ALA A 164 -10.98 -6.90 -9.26
C ALA A 164 -10.43 -6.58 -7.85
N CYS A 165 -10.13 -5.32 -7.56
CA CYS A 165 -9.71 -4.89 -6.21
C CYS A 165 -10.83 -5.07 -5.17
N ILE A 166 -12.08 -4.80 -5.52
CA ILE A 166 -13.23 -5.02 -4.64
C ILE A 166 -13.43 -6.52 -4.37
N ASP A 167 -13.30 -7.38 -5.39
CA ASP A 167 -13.42 -8.82 -5.23
C ASP A 167 -12.33 -9.37 -4.28
N ALA A 168 -11.08 -8.93 -4.42
CA ALA A 168 -10.00 -9.26 -3.49
C ALA A 168 -10.30 -8.77 -2.06
N ALA A 169 -10.65 -7.49 -1.90
CA ALA A 169 -10.96 -6.89 -0.60
C ALA A 169 -12.18 -7.53 0.13
N LYS A 170 -13.05 -8.20 -0.61
CA LYS A 170 -14.25 -8.89 -0.10
C LYS A 170 -14.08 -10.42 -0.01
N ASP A 171 -12.87 -10.94 -0.13
CA ASP A 171 -12.57 -12.39 -0.13
C ASP A 171 -13.38 -13.17 -1.19
N LYS A 172 -13.63 -12.57 -2.36
CA LYS A 172 -14.31 -13.19 -3.50
C LYS A 172 -13.34 -13.62 -4.61
N ALA A 173 -12.12 -13.16 -4.54
CA ALA A 173 -10.98 -13.57 -5.35
C ALA A 173 -9.73 -13.57 -4.47
N GLU A 174 -8.70 -14.27 -4.89
CA GLU A 174 -7.40 -14.27 -4.21
C GLU A 174 -6.74 -12.89 -4.36
N SER A 175 -6.08 -12.47 -3.29
CA SER A 175 -5.34 -11.22 -3.23
C SER A 175 -3.85 -11.46 -3.44
N LEU A 176 -3.10 -10.40 -3.69
CA LEU A 176 -1.64 -10.43 -3.74
C LEU A 176 -1.03 -11.01 -2.45
N TYR A 177 -1.66 -10.74 -1.29
CA TYR A 177 -1.20 -11.24 0.01
C TYR A 177 -1.45 -12.74 0.22
N ASP A 178 -2.30 -13.37 -0.58
CA ASP A 178 -2.56 -14.81 -0.51
C ASP A 178 -1.44 -15.64 -1.16
N ASP A 179 -0.66 -15.04 -2.05
CA ASP A 179 0.54 -15.65 -2.61
C ASP A 179 1.58 -15.94 -1.51
N PRO A 180 2.01 -17.20 -1.32
CA PRO A 180 2.93 -17.57 -0.25
C PRO A 180 4.30 -16.87 -0.35
N TYR A 181 4.80 -16.62 -1.55
CA TYR A 181 6.09 -15.96 -1.76
C TYR A 181 6.00 -14.45 -1.44
N ILE A 182 4.91 -13.82 -1.85
CA ILE A 182 4.64 -12.41 -1.52
C ILE A 182 4.41 -12.24 -0.02
N ARG A 183 3.72 -13.17 0.63
CA ARG A 183 3.53 -13.16 2.09
C ARG A 183 4.85 -13.25 2.83
N VAL A 184 5.73 -14.18 2.45
CA VAL A 184 7.08 -14.30 3.02
C VAL A 184 7.86 -12.99 2.83
N LEU A 185 7.79 -12.39 1.65
CA LEU A 185 8.44 -11.13 1.33
C LEU A 185 7.89 -9.99 2.21
N ALA A 186 6.57 -9.84 2.31
CA ALA A 186 5.92 -8.83 3.14
C ALA A 186 6.28 -8.97 4.64
N ASP A 187 6.43 -10.22 5.12
CA ASP A 187 6.83 -10.48 6.50
C ASP A 187 8.30 -10.14 6.78
N ARG A 188 9.18 -10.33 5.79
CA ARG A 188 10.62 -10.04 5.90
C ARG A 188 10.97 -8.58 5.67
N LEU A 189 10.19 -7.85 4.87
CA LEU A 189 10.39 -6.42 4.69
C LEU A 189 10.09 -5.66 6.00
N PRO A 190 11.00 -4.80 6.48
CA PRO A 190 10.73 -3.96 7.64
C PRO A 190 9.64 -2.93 7.32
N LYS A 191 9.02 -2.35 8.36
CA LYS A 191 8.17 -1.16 8.18
C LYS A 191 9.03 -0.07 7.54
N GLY A 192 8.55 0.48 6.43
CA GLY A 192 9.17 1.58 5.71
C GLY A 192 8.14 2.64 5.35
N MET A 193 8.61 3.84 5.02
CA MET A 193 7.77 4.89 4.48
C MET A 193 7.41 4.67 3.01
N VAL A 194 8.24 3.93 2.29
CA VAL A 194 7.94 3.42 0.95
C VAL A 194 8.26 1.94 0.92
N VAL A 195 7.37 1.13 0.35
CA VAL A 195 7.56 -0.31 0.15
C VAL A 195 7.14 -0.66 -1.28
N GLU A 196 8.03 -1.29 -2.02
CA GLU A 196 7.79 -1.78 -3.37
C GLU A 196 7.87 -3.29 -3.39
N VAL A 197 6.97 -3.94 -4.10
CA VAL A 197 6.92 -5.39 -4.29
C VAL A 197 6.68 -5.71 -5.75
N TYR A 198 7.47 -6.62 -6.28
CA TYR A 198 7.43 -7.06 -7.66
C TYR A 198 7.29 -8.58 -7.70
N ARG A 199 6.36 -9.06 -8.49
CA ARG A 199 6.30 -10.45 -8.90
C ARG A 199 7.25 -10.64 -10.09
N ALA A 200 8.16 -11.57 -9.99
CA ALA A 200 9.05 -11.87 -11.09
C ALA A 200 8.28 -12.63 -12.17
N THR A 201 8.27 -12.09 -13.38
CA THR A 201 7.76 -12.81 -14.55
C THR A 201 8.90 -13.53 -15.23
N PRO A 202 8.73 -14.80 -15.64
CA PRO A 202 9.74 -15.50 -16.43
C PRO A 202 9.98 -14.73 -17.74
N SER A 203 11.01 -13.95 -17.81
CA SER A 203 11.42 -13.24 -19.03
C SER A 203 12.90 -13.47 -19.26
N SER A 204 13.31 -13.50 -20.51
CA SER A 204 14.72 -13.60 -20.91
C SER A 204 15.59 -12.40 -20.47
N THR A 205 14.95 -11.34 -19.95
CA THR A 205 15.61 -10.13 -19.47
C THR A 205 15.83 -10.12 -17.96
N GLN A 206 15.33 -11.14 -17.23
CA GLN A 206 15.60 -11.22 -15.79
C GLN A 206 17.06 -11.60 -15.55
N PRO A 207 17.78 -10.81 -14.75
CA PRO A 207 19.20 -11.06 -14.46
C PRO A 207 19.43 -12.26 -13.52
N TYR A 208 18.35 -12.79 -12.91
CA TYR A 208 18.45 -13.86 -11.92
C TYR A 208 17.55 -15.04 -12.29
N THR A 209 18.16 -16.22 -12.39
CA THR A 209 17.40 -17.47 -12.62
C THR A 209 16.54 -17.81 -11.39
N ASP A 210 15.33 -18.29 -11.63
CA ASP A 210 14.38 -18.74 -10.61
C ASP A 210 14.01 -17.70 -9.53
N LEU A 211 14.20 -16.40 -9.82
CA LEU A 211 13.61 -15.34 -9.00
C LEU A 211 12.08 -15.39 -9.12
N VAL A 212 11.38 -15.48 -8.00
CA VAL A 212 9.92 -15.54 -7.93
C VAL A 212 9.30 -14.18 -7.60
N ALA A 213 9.88 -13.52 -6.61
CA ALA A 213 9.43 -12.19 -6.19
C ALA A 213 10.58 -11.41 -5.55
N TYR A 214 10.50 -10.10 -5.58
CA TYR A 214 11.41 -9.26 -4.81
C TYR A 214 10.70 -8.00 -4.34
N GLY A 215 11.23 -7.38 -3.29
CA GLY A 215 10.71 -6.11 -2.80
C GLY A 215 11.75 -5.30 -2.08
N LYS A 216 11.45 -4.04 -1.91
CA LYS A 216 12.30 -3.07 -1.23
C LYS A 216 11.48 -2.29 -0.22
N SER A 217 12.09 -1.97 0.91
CA SER A 217 11.54 -1.06 1.91
C SER A 217 12.55 0.04 2.20
N TYR A 218 12.07 1.27 2.21
CA TYR A 218 12.87 2.46 2.45
C TYR A 218 12.46 3.09 3.77
N SER A 219 13.44 3.37 4.64
CA SER A 219 13.22 4.00 5.92
C SER A 219 14.28 5.07 6.19
N LYS A 220 13.88 6.21 6.78
CA LYS A 220 14.82 7.29 7.12
C LYS A 220 15.75 6.84 8.26
N VAL A 221 17.04 7.08 8.09
CA VAL A 221 18.06 6.79 9.12
C VAL A 221 18.53 8.08 9.80
N LYS A 222 18.77 9.10 8.99
CA LYS A 222 19.18 10.43 9.43
C LYS A 222 18.84 11.45 8.33
N LYS A 223 19.12 12.73 8.58
CA LYS A 223 19.02 13.78 7.57
C LYS A 223 19.69 13.32 6.26
N ASP A 224 19.03 13.53 5.14
CA ASP A 224 19.48 13.25 3.77
C ASP A 224 19.79 11.77 3.45
N LEU A 225 19.47 10.80 4.33
CA LEU A 225 19.86 9.41 4.12
C LEU A 225 18.74 8.41 4.46
N LEU A 226 18.45 7.52 3.51
CA LEU A 226 17.56 6.39 3.66
C LEU A 226 18.36 5.09 3.80
N LYS A 227 17.86 4.19 4.65
CA LYS A 227 18.20 2.77 4.63
C LYS A 227 17.25 2.07 3.66
N VAL A 228 17.81 1.24 2.80
CA VAL A 228 17.08 0.33 1.93
C VAL A 228 17.25 -1.08 2.47
N THR A 229 16.16 -1.82 2.55
CA THR A 229 16.20 -3.27 2.75
C THR A 229 15.52 -3.90 1.54
N ALA A 230 16.26 -4.69 0.77
CA ALA A 230 15.74 -5.44 -0.36
C ALA A 230 15.68 -6.92 0.01
N VAL A 231 14.59 -7.58 -0.35
CA VAL A 231 14.38 -9.03 -0.14
C VAL A 231 14.05 -9.64 -1.49
N TYR A 232 14.75 -10.71 -1.83
CA TYR A 232 14.57 -11.49 -3.04
C TYR A 232 14.17 -12.91 -2.65
N VAL A 233 13.13 -13.44 -3.26
CA VAL A 233 12.60 -14.78 -3.02
C VAL A 233 12.85 -15.63 -4.27
N PHE A 234 13.57 -16.71 -4.11
CA PHE A 234 13.89 -17.65 -5.19
C PHE A 234 13.09 -18.94 -5.05
N GLY A 235 12.99 -19.70 -6.14
CA GLY A 235 12.35 -21.00 -6.15
C GLY A 235 13.08 -22.01 -5.26
N ASP A 236 14.41 -21.90 -5.17
CA ASP A 236 15.25 -22.76 -4.33
C ASP A 236 16.50 -22.07 -3.77
N GLY A 237 17.18 -22.76 -2.83
CA GLY A 237 18.41 -22.26 -2.20
C GLY A 237 19.63 -22.17 -3.14
N PRO A 238 19.88 -23.14 -4.03
CA PRO A 238 20.94 -23.04 -5.05
C PRO A 238 20.83 -21.78 -5.93
N ALA A 239 19.65 -21.46 -6.44
CA ALA A 239 19.39 -20.24 -7.23
C ALA A 239 19.67 -18.96 -6.41
N ALA A 240 19.22 -18.93 -5.15
CA ALA A 240 19.51 -17.82 -4.23
C ALA A 240 21.03 -17.67 -4.01
N GLY A 241 21.76 -18.76 -3.86
CA GLY A 241 23.21 -18.77 -3.71
C GLY A 241 23.95 -18.22 -4.94
N ALA A 242 23.52 -18.58 -6.14
CA ALA A 242 24.10 -18.11 -7.41
C ALA A 242 23.83 -16.62 -7.66
N ALA A 243 22.77 -16.05 -7.07
CA ALA A 243 22.37 -14.67 -7.28
C ALA A 243 23.09 -13.67 -6.36
N LEU A 244 23.84 -14.09 -5.35
CA LEU A 244 24.45 -13.19 -4.35
C LEU A 244 25.33 -12.11 -4.96
N ASP A 245 26.34 -12.53 -5.76
CA ASP A 245 27.27 -11.58 -6.36
C ASP A 245 26.58 -10.68 -7.41
N PRO A 246 25.77 -11.20 -8.34
CA PRO A 246 24.98 -10.36 -9.25
C PRO A 246 24.09 -9.34 -8.57
N ILE A 247 23.39 -9.70 -7.47
CA ILE A 247 22.56 -8.76 -6.69
C ILE A 247 23.44 -7.68 -6.08
N LYS A 248 24.58 -8.04 -5.50
CA LYS A 248 25.51 -7.08 -4.90
C LYS A 248 26.04 -6.09 -5.92
N GLU A 249 26.47 -6.56 -7.08
CA GLU A 249 26.93 -5.71 -8.18
C GLU A 249 25.84 -4.73 -8.63
N ASN A 250 24.63 -5.23 -8.92
CA ASN A 250 23.52 -4.38 -9.34
C ASN A 250 23.15 -3.32 -8.31
N LEU A 251 23.04 -3.70 -7.04
CA LEU A 251 22.70 -2.74 -5.99
C LEU A 251 23.81 -1.70 -5.80
N SER A 252 25.08 -2.08 -5.97
CA SER A 252 26.23 -1.17 -5.79
C SER A 252 26.32 -0.07 -6.85
N VAL A 253 25.57 -0.17 -7.94
CA VAL A 253 25.47 0.89 -8.96
C VAL A 253 24.69 2.10 -8.43
N ALA A 254 23.59 1.85 -7.69
CA ALA A 254 22.66 2.90 -7.25
C ALA A 254 22.74 3.20 -5.73
N PHE A 255 23.27 2.25 -4.94
CA PHE A 255 23.23 2.31 -3.48
C PHE A 255 24.65 2.23 -2.89
N GLN A 256 24.80 2.81 -1.69
CA GLN A 256 26.02 2.77 -0.89
C GLN A 256 25.92 1.71 0.21
N ASP A 257 27.08 1.28 0.74
CA ASP A 257 27.18 0.39 1.91
C ASP A 257 26.39 -0.92 1.76
N VAL A 258 26.40 -1.51 0.57
CA VAL A 258 25.64 -2.73 0.26
C VAL A 258 26.18 -3.90 1.07
N LYS A 259 25.30 -4.52 1.86
CA LYS A 259 25.52 -5.75 2.62
C LYS A 259 24.48 -6.76 2.19
N ILE A 260 24.90 -8.00 2.00
CA ILE A 260 24.02 -9.10 1.57
C ILE A 260 24.16 -10.26 2.54
N ASP A 261 23.02 -10.87 2.84
CA ASP A 261 22.91 -12.08 3.61
C ASP A 261 21.94 -13.06 2.92
N ARG A 262 22.07 -14.34 3.19
CA ARG A 262 21.24 -15.39 2.62
C ARG A 262 20.62 -16.24 3.73
N ASP A 263 19.34 -16.55 3.59
CA ASP A 263 18.57 -17.42 4.46
C ASP A 263 17.79 -18.42 3.57
N ASP A 264 18.34 -19.60 3.33
CA ASP A 264 17.83 -20.64 2.42
C ASP A 264 17.59 -20.10 0.98
N ASN A 265 16.35 -20.00 0.55
CA ASN A 265 15.94 -19.47 -0.75
C ASN A 265 15.68 -17.95 -0.75
N LEU A 266 16.04 -17.26 0.32
CA LEU A 266 15.91 -15.80 0.46
C LEU A 266 17.28 -15.14 0.39
N VAL A 267 17.35 -14.01 -0.31
CA VAL A 267 18.48 -13.09 -0.24
C VAL A 267 18.00 -11.78 0.34
N VAL A 268 18.66 -11.33 1.40
CA VAL A 268 18.35 -10.06 2.06
C VAL A 268 19.53 -9.12 1.86
N ALA A 269 19.29 -7.99 1.22
CA ALA A 269 20.29 -6.94 1.07
C ALA A 269 19.89 -5.71 1.89
N THR A 270 20.89 -5.06 2.48
CA THR A 270 20.73 -3.75 3.10
C THR A 270 21.70 -2.78 2.47
N ALA A 271 21.24 -1.56 2.22
CA ALA A 271 22.03 -0.52 1.57
C ALA A 271 21.58 0.87 2.03
N ARG A 272 22.20 1.91 1.47
CA ARG A 272 21.85 3.31 1.72
C ARG A 272 21.74 4.09 0.42
N ILE A 273 20.83 5.08 0.41
CA ILE A 273 20.65 6.03 -0.70
C ILE A 273 20.38 7.42 -0.12
N SER A 274 20.84 8.47 -0.81
CA SER A 274 20.43 9.83 -0.45
C SER A 274 18.94 10.04 -0.76
N ILE A 275 18.27 10.88 0.04
CA ILE A 275 16.85 11.22 -0.19
C ILE A 275 16.68 11.85 -1.57
N SER A 276 17.59 12.73 -2.00
CA SER A 276 17.54 13.38 -3.31
C SER A 276 17.62 12.39 -4.48
N ASN A 277 18.53 11.41 -4.42
CA ASN A 277 18.64 10.38 -5.47
C ASN A 277 17.41 9.48 -5.48
N PHE A 278 16.88 9.13 -4.31
CA PHE A 278 15.64 8.35 -4.21
C PHE A 278 14.47 9.11 -4.80
N ALA A 279 14.25 10.37 -4.43
CA ALA A 279 13.19 11.20 -4.96
C ALA A 279 13.22 11.32 -6.50
N GLN A 280 14.42 11.39 -7.10
CA GLN A 280 14.57 11.41 -8.56
C GLN A 280 14.21 10.08 -9.24
N SER A 281 14.32 8.96 -8.53
CA SER A 281 14.01 7.62 -9.05
C SER A 281 12.55 7.24 -8.98
N LEU A 282 11.72 8.02 -8.26
CA LEU A 282 10.30 7.74 -8.11
C LEU A 282 9.50 8.17 -9.35
N GLU A 283 8.73 7.24 -9.88
CA GLU A 283 7.67 7.48 -10.86
C GLU A 283 6.31 7.30 -10.17
N PHE A 284 5.52 8.38 -10.16
CA PHE A 284 4.15 8.37 -9.60
C PHE A 284 3.11 8.32 -10.70
#